data_65abea0d67727459ae5068df532a50e7
#
_entry.id   65abea0d67727459ae5068df532a50e7
#
_cell.length_a   1.000
_cell.length_b   1.000
_cell.length_c   1.000
_cell.angle_alpha   90.00
_cell.angle_beta   90.00
_cell.angle_gamma   90.00
#
_symmetry.space_group_name_H-M   'P 1'
#
loop_
_entity.id
_entity.type
_entity.pdbx_description
1 polymer ?
#
loop_
_entity_poly.entity_id
_entity_poly.type
_entity_poly.pdbx_seq_one_letter_code
_entity_poly.pdbx_strand_id
1 'polypeptide(L)'
;MQTDNSNGKAPPLPAELLPAAQALLPTIDGYTSELHLRQQAFIRTLAQRLTRGALLFIDYGFDAAQYYHPQRSGGTLIGHYRHHAVHNPFEHIGLTDLTCHVNFTAIAEAACQAGLDLIGYTTQAAFLLNLGLTDLLAAQGEPESQAYIRAATACQTLLSPQEMGELFKVIAFGRNIDPDWPGFALGDLCHKL
;
A
#
# COMPACT_ATOMS: atom_id res chain seq x y z
N MET A 1 15.90 -30.99 33.80
CA MET A 1 15.62 -29.94 32.84
C MET A 1 14.11 -29.90 32.67
N GLN A 2 13.44 -29.07 33.48
CA GLN A 2 11.96 -28.96 33.52
C GLN A 2 11.52 -28.15 32.33
N THR A 3 10.75 -28.75 31.43
CA THR A 3 10.02 -28.05 30.37
C THR A 3 8.83 -27.36 31.03
N ASP A 4 8.93 -26.06 31.20
CA ASP A 4 7.85 -25.21 31.63
C ASP A 4 6.79 -25.15 30.52
N ASN A 5 5.74 -25.95 30.69
CA ASN A 5 4.60 -26.03 29.79
C ASN A 5 3.62 -24.94 30.23
N SER A 6 4.03 -23.67 30.14
CA SER A 6 3.10 -22.55 30.30
C SER A 6 2.10 -22.62 29.14
N ASN A 7 0.87 -23.03 29.42
CA ASN A 7 -0.29 -22.88 28.58
C ASN A 7 -0.48 -21.39 28.25
N GLY A 8 0.29 -20.89 27.31
CA GLY A 8 0.18 -19.55 26.76
C GLY A 8 -1.16 -19.43 26.04
N LYS A 9 -2.20 -19.09 26.78
CA LYS A 9 -3.44 -18.67 26.18
C LYS A 9 -3.12 -17.48 25.29
N ALA A 10 -3.37 -17.62 23.98
CA ALA A 10 -3.22 -16.52 23.04
C ALA A 10 -3.94 -15.29 23.61
N PRO A 11 -3.36 -14.08 23.50
CA PRO A 11 -4.05 -12.88 23.97
C PRO A 11 -5.42 -12.77 23.32
N PRO A 12 -6.43 -12.25 24.01
CA PRO A 12 -7.75 -12.09 23.45
C PRO A 12 -7.67 -11.21 22.21
N LEU A 13 -8.37 -11.61 21.14
CA LEU A 13 -8.48 -10.83 19.93
C LEU A 13 -9.13 -9.46 20.26
N PRO A 14 -8.70 -8.35 19.60
CA PRO A 14 -9.39 -7.08 19.72
C PRO A 14 -10.89 -7.24 19.47
N ALA A 15 -11.73 -6.59 20.29
CA ALA A 15 -13.19 -6.76 20.21
C ALA A 15 -13.76 -6.32 18.84
N GLU A 16 -13.11 -5.36 18.18
CA GLU A 16 -13.47 -4.85 16.86
C GLU A 16 -13.06 -5.78 15.70
N LEU A 17 -12.21 -6.77 15.94
CA LEU A 17 -11.66 -7.61 14.86
C LEU A 17 -12.72 -8.49 14.20
N LEU A 18 -13.56 -9.13 15.00
CA LEU A 18 -14.59 -10.02 14.46
C LEU A 18 -15.67 -9.27 13.66
N PRO A 19 -16.25 -8.16 14.13
CA PRO A 19 -17.16 -7.36 13.32
C PRO A 19 -16.52 -6.84 12.02
N ALA A 20 -15.28 -6.39 12.07
CA ALA A 20 -14.56 -5.95 10.87
C ALA A 20 -14.33 -7.08 9.88
N ALA A 21 -13.96 -8.28 10.36
CA ALA A 21 -13.83 -9.46 9.51
C ALA A 21 -15.15 -9.83 8.84
N GLN A 22 -16.25 -9.87 9.58
CA GLN A 22 -17.58 -10.19 9.06
C GLN A 22 -18.09 -9.19 8.02
N ALA A 23 -17.69 -7.92 8.15
CA ALA A 23 -18.08 -6.85 7.20
C ALA A 23 -17.27 -6.86 5.90
N LEU A 24 -16.01 -7.27 5.95
CA LEU A 24 -15.05 -7.10 4.85
C LEU A 24 -14.72 -8.40 4.11
N LEU A 25 -14.68 -9.55 4.82
CA LEU A 25 -14.20 -10.79 4.23
C LEU A 25 -15.30 -11.56 3.52
N PRO A 26 -15.00 -12.20 2.38
CA PRO A 26 -15.93 -13.13 1.72
C PRO A 26 -16.29 -14.29 2.64
N THR A 27 -17.56 -14.75 2.56
CA THR A 27 -18.02 -15.94 3.27
C THR A 27 -17.59 -17.20 2.50
N ILE A 28 -16.31 -17.52 2.55
CA ILE A 28 -15.67 -18.65 1.87
C ILE A 28 -14.93 -19.47 2.90
N ASP A 29 -15.14 -20.78 2.90
CA ASP A 29 -14.44 -21.66 3.83
C ASP A 29 -12.92 -21.65 3.59
N GLY A 30 -12.17 -21.51 4.69
CA GLY A 30 -10.71 -21.42 4.64
C GLY A 30 -10.15 -20.08 4.14
N TYR A 31 -10.99 -19.04 3.91
CA TYR A 31 -10.51 -17.73 3.51
C TYR A 31 -9.71 -17.06 4.63
N THR A 32 -8.49 -16.65 4.31
CA THR A 32 -7.58 -15.99 5.23
C THR A 32 -7.13 -14.65 4.63
N SER A 33 -7.14 -13.60 5.42
CA SER A 33 -6.65 -12.27 5.01
C SER A 33 -6.22 -11.44 6.21
N GLU A 34 -5.65 -10.28 5.96
CA GLU A 34 -5.19 -9.33 6.98
C GLU A 34 -6.23 -8.23 7.21
N LEU A 35 -6.34 -7.77 8.46
CA LEU A 35 -7.11 -6.60 8.86
C LEU A 35 -6.20 -5.56 9.50
N HIS A 36 -6.14 -4.37 8.92
CA HIS A 36 -5.15 -3.33 9.26
C HIS A 36 -5.68 -2.28 10.23
N LEU A 37 -6.17 -2.66 11.41
CA LEU A 37 -6.74 -1.72 12.41
C LEU A 37 -5.74 -0.63 12.83
N ARG A 38 -4.46 -0.97 12.94
CA ARG A 38 -3.40 0.00 13.28
C ARG A 38 -3.09 0.99 12.17
N GLN A 39 -3.25 0.59 10.91
CA GLN A 39 -3.02 1.46 9.76
C GLN A 39 -4.00 2.64 9.78
N GLN A 40 -5.29 2.38 9.98
CA GLN A 40 -6.30 3.43 10.12
C GLN A 40 -6.02 4.36 11.31
N ALA A 41 -5.59 3.82 12.45
CA ALA A 41 -5.22 4.62 13.62
C ALA A 41 -4.00 5.51 13.34
N PHE A 42 -3.03 5.01 12.59
CA PHE A 42 -1.86 5.78 12.14
C PHE A 42 -2.27 6.95 11.24
N ILE A 43 -3.14 6.72 10.25
CA ILE A 43 -3.65 7.78 9.38
C ILE A 43 -4.39 8.85 10.17
N ARG A 44 -5.27 8.46 11.10
CA ARG A 44 -5.95 9.42 11.99
C ARG A 44 -4.98 10.25 12.81
N THR A 45 -3.90 9.63 13.32
CA THR A 45 -2.87 10.33 14.08
C THR A 45 -2.14 11.37 13.24
N LEU A 46 -1.78 11.04 11.99
CA LEU A 46 -1.16 11.99 11.06
C LEU A 46 -2.12 13.14 10.74
N ALA A 47 -3.37 12.82 10.43
CA ALA A 47 -4.40 13.82 10.14
C ALA A 47 -4.61 14.82 11.29
N GLN A 48 -4.57 14.37 12.55
CA GLN A 48 -4.68 15.23 13.73
C GLN A 48 -3.49 16.20 13.88
N ARG A 49 -2.32 15.83 13.36
CA ARG A 49 -1.11 16.67 13.42
C ARG A 49 -0.99 17.64 12.25
N LEU A 50 -1.69 17.38 11.16
CA LEU A 50 -1.64 18.20 9.96
C LEU A 50 -2.65 19.35 10.07
N THR A 51 -2.18 20.59 10.22
CA THR A 51 -3.02 21.80 10.20
C THR A 51 -3.17 22.38 8.80
N ARG A 52 -2.12 22.29 7.98
CA ARG A 52 -2.09 22.67 6.56
C ARG A 52 -0.99 21.88 5.85
N GLY A 53 -1.31 21.32 4.68
CA GLY A 53 -0.36 20.57 3.88
C GLY A 53 -0.95 19.28 3.34
N ALA A 54 -0.10 18.34 2.97
CA ALA A 54 -0.50 17.07 2.38
C ALA A 54 0.15 15.86 3.05
N LEU A 55 -0.52 14.73 2.92
CA LEU A 55 0.04 13.39 3.13
C LEU A 55 0.08 12.70 1.77
N LEU A 56 1.24 12.22 1.36
CA LEU A 56 1.44 11.45 0.14
C LEU A 56 2.00 10.09 0.53
N PHE A 57 1.33 9.01 0.09
CA PHE A 57 1.79 7.65 0.30
C PHE A 57 1.98 6.96 -1.04
N ILE A 58 3.08 6.23 -1.15
CA ILE A 58 3.42 5.39 -2.29
C ILE A 58 3.77 4.02 -1.74
N ASP A 59 2.96 3.02 -2.05
CA ASP A 59 3.17 1.66 -1.55
C ASP A 59 2.46 0.65 -2.46
N TYR A 60 2.78 -0.64 -2.29
CA TYR A 60 2.07 -1.71 -2.98
C TYR A 60 0.80 -2.08 -2.22
N GLY A 61 -0.29 -2.21 -2.96
CA GLY A 61 -1.60 -2.47 -2.37
C GLY A 61 -2.75 -2.40 -3.36
N PHE A 62 -3.94 -2.49 -2.78
CA PHE A 62 -5.18 -2.61 -3.53
C PHE A 62 -6.29 -1.75 -2.91
N ASP A 63 -7.32 -1.45 -3.69
CA ASP A 63 -8.64 -1.09 -3.15
C ASP A 63 -9.26 -2.30 -2.42
N ALA A 64 -10.28 -2.06 -1.58
CA ALA A 64 -10.88 -3.11 -0.75
C ALA A 64 -11.47 -4.26 -1.58
N ALA A 65 -12.05 -3.98 -2.74
CA ALA A 65 -12.66 -4.99 -3.61
C ALA A 65 -11.60 -5.95 -4.17
N GLN A 66 -10.44 -5.43 -4.54
CA GLN A 66 -9.30 -6.24 -4.98
C GLN A 66 -8.57 -6.89 -3.80
N TYR A 67 -8.47 -6.21 -2.65
CA TYR A 67 -7.79 -6.70 -1.46
C TYR A 67 -8.48 -7.96 -0.92
N TYR A 68 -9.81 -7.91 -0.79
CA TYR A 68 -10.63 -9.01 -0.28
C TYR A 68 -11.30 -9.82 -1.40
N HIS A 69 -10.70 -9.85 -2.59
CA HIS A 69 -11.25 -10.60 -3.71
C HIS A 69 -11.33 -12.11 -3.38
N PRO A 70 -12.42 -12.83 -3.73
CA PRO A 70 -12.58 -14.25 -3.46
C PRO A 70 -11.42 -15.14 -3.87
N GLN A 71 -10.76 -14.83 -4.97
CA GLN A 71 -9.58 -15.57 -5.45
C GLN A 71 -8.30 -15.31 -4.65
N ARG A 72 -8.28 -14.32 -3.76
CA ARG A 72 -7.13 -13.99 -2.87
C ARG A 72 -7.32 -14.65 -1.50
N SER A 73 -7.62 -15.94 -1.48
CA SER A 73 -8.00 -16.67 -0.27
C SER A 73 -6.87 -16.90 0.73
N GLY A 74 -5.62 -16.57 0.40
CA GLY A 74 -4.45 -16.69 1.28
C GLY A 74 -3.94 -15.37 1.85
N GLY A 75 -4.61 -14.24 1.56
CA GLY A 75 -4.13 -12.91 1.97
C GLY A 75 -2.90 -12.43 1.17
N THR A 76 -2.17 -11.50 1.74
CA THR A 76 -1.00 -10.85 1.13
C THR A 76 0.24 -10.90 2.02
N LEU A 77 0.14 -11.45 3.23
CA LEU A 77 1.25 -11.53 4.18
C LEU A 77 2.36 -12.43 3.63
N ILE A 78 3.56 -11.90 3.52
CA ILE A 78 4.74 -12.61 3.09
C ILE A 78 5.96 -12.19 3.92
N GLY A 79 6.86 -13.12 4.15
CA GLY A 79 8.15 -12.86 4.77
C GLY A 79 9.27 -12.78 3.74
N HIS A 80 10.30 -12.01 4.05
CA HIS A 80 11.54 -11.97 3.29
C HIS A 80 12.72 -12.25 4.22
N TYR A 81 13.45 -13.33 3.93
CA TYR A 81 14.67 -13.68 4.64
C TYR A 81 15.79 -13.90 3.64
N ARG A 82 16.88 -13.11 3.75
CA ARG A 82 18.04 -13.16 2.85
C ARG A 82 17.65 -13.14 1.36
N HIS A 83 16.71 -12.26 0.99
CA HIS A 83 16.16 -12.11 -0.37
C HIS A 83 15.33 -13.30 -0.88
N HIS A 84 14.95 -14.23 -0.02
CA HIS A 84 14.03 -15.32 -0.35
C HIS A 84 12.67 -15.07 0.29
N ALA A 85 11.59 -15.34 -0.46
CA ALA A 85 10.23 -15.30 0.07
C ALA A 85 10.00 -16.46 1.05
N VAL A 86 9.39 -16.14 2.20
CA VAL A 86 9.04 -17.08 3.27
C VAL A 86 7.56 -16.97 3.52
N HIS A 87 6.81 -18.03 3.27
CA HIS A 87 5.35 -18.03 3.42
C HIS A 87 4.88 -18.31 4.86
N ASN A 88 5.71 -18.92 5.68
CA ASN A 88 5.39 -19.14 7.07
C ASN A 88 5.96 -17.99 7.92
N PRO A 89 5.12 -17.09 8.47
CA PRO A 89 5.61 -15.92 9.22
C PRO A 89 6.33 -16.27 10.53
N PHE A 90 6.27 -17.54 10.96
CA PHE A 90 6.96 -18.04 12.15
C PHE A 90 8.31 -18.66 11.85
N GLU A 91 8.74 -18.69 10.60
CA GLU A 91 10.11 -19.06 10.24
C GLU A 91 11.08 -17.90 10.49
N HIS A 92 12.24 -18.20 11.06
CA HIS A 92 13.30 -17.22 11.32
C HIS A 92 12.81 -16.00 12.11
N ILE A 93 12.01 -16.21 13.18
CA ILE A 93 11.43 -15.14 14.01
C ILE A 93 12.50 -14.13 14.43
N GLY A 94 12.21 -12.84 14.19
CA GLY A 94 13.12 -11.73 14.46
C GLY A 94 14.19 -11.48 13.39
N LEU A 95 14.29 -12.34 12.36
CA LEU A 95 15.21 -12.20 11.24
C LEU A 95 14.50 -12.06 9.89
N THR A 96 13.21 -12.39 9.83
CA THR A 96 12.37 -12.28 8.64
C THR A 96 11.67 -10.92 8.64
N ASP A 97 11.79 -10.20 7.54
CA ASP A 97 11.00 -9.01 7.27
C ASP A 97 9.60 -9.43 6.82
N LEU A 98 8.58 -9.10 7.62
CA LEU A 98 7.19 -9.43 7.35
C LEU A 98 6.50 -8.23 6.73
N THR A 99 5.91 -8.43 5.57
CA THR A 99 5.20 -7.39 4.82
C THR A 99 3.84 -7.89 4.35
N CYS A 100 2.90 -6.98 4.15
CA CYS A 100 1.61 -7.22 3.52
C CYS A 100 1.22 -5.99 2.70
N HIS A 101 0.29 -6.17 1.79
CA HIS A 101 -0.20 -5.07 0.95
C HIS A 101 -1.02 -4.07 1.76
N VAL A 102 -1.06 -2.84 1.26
CA VAL A 102 -1.88 -1.76 1.82
C VAL A 102 -3.32 -1.86 1.32
N ASN A 103 -4.31 -1.73 2.21
CA ASN A 103 -5.71 -1.51 1.84
C ASN A 103 -5.95 -0.01 1.71
N PHE A 104 -5.92 0.49 0.47
CA PHE A 104 -6.04 1.92 0.19
C PHE A 104 -7.45 2.49 0.46
N THR A 105 -8.50 1.70 0.33
CA THR A 105 -9.86 2.11 0.72
C THR A 105 -9.91 2.42 2.22
N ALA A 106 -9.35 1.54 3.06
CA ALA A 106 -9.33 1.76 4.51
C ALA A 106 -8.50 3.00 4.91
N ILE A 107 -7.42 3.29 4.16
CA ILE A 107 -6.64 4.53 4.34
C ILE A 107 -7.46 5.76 3.96
N ALA A 108 -8.12 5.74 2.80
CA ALA A 108 -8.93 6.84 2.31
C ALA A 108 -10.09 7.16 3.26
N GLU A 109 -10.81 6.13 3.71
CA GLU A 109 -11.89 6.28 4.69
C GLU A 109 -11.38 6.91 5.99
N ALA A 110 -10.28 6.40 6.54
CA ALA A 110 -9.72 6.92 7.79
C ALA A 110 -9.24 8.37 7.66
N ALA A 111 -8.68 8.76 6.52
CA ALA A 111 -8.23 10.12 6.24
C ALA A 111 -9.41 11.09 6.10
N CYS A 112 -10.42 10.72 5.30
CA CYS A 112 -11.62 11.54 5.08
C CYS A 112 -12.43 11.70 6.37
N GLN A 113 -12.61 10.63 7.16
CA GLN A 113 -13.25 10.70 8.48
C GLN A 113 -12.50 11.60 9.46
N ALA A 114 -11.18 11.71 9.32
CA ALA A 114 -10.35 12.63 10.11
C ALA A 114 -10.30 14.07 9.55
N GLY A 115 -11.09 14.38 8.52
CA GLY A 115 -11.23 15.71 7.93
C GLY A 115 -10.12 16.09 6.97
N LEU A 116 -9.50 15.12 6.30
CA LEU A 116 -8.64 15.37 5.14
C LEU A 116 -9.44 15.22 3.84
N ASP A 117 -9.09 16.03 2.85
CA ASP A 117 -9.62 15.92 1.49
C ASP A 117 -8.78 14.91 0.70
N LEU A 118 -9.43 14.00 -0.03
CA LEU A 118 -8.75 13.12 -0.97
C LEU A 118 -8.34 13.94 -2.20
N ILE A 119 -7.04 14.04 -2.47
CA ILE A 119 -6.50 14.73 -3.64
C ILE A 119 -6.52 13.82 -4.86
N GLY A 120 -6.13 12.55 -4.72
CA GLY A 120 -6.13 11.59 -5.80
C GLY A 120 -5.61 10.22 -5.39
N TYR A 121 -5.97 9.22 -6.20
CA TYR A 121 -5.50 7.84 -6.08
C TYR A 121 -5.23 7.28 -7.47
N THR A 122 -4.02 6.79 -7.73
CA THR A 122 -3.64 6.28 -9.05
C THR A 122 -2.51 5.25 -8.95
N THR A 123 -2.08 4.68 -10.08
CA THR A 123 -0.89 3.84 -10.15
C THR A 123 0.38 4.68 -10.13
N GLN A 124 1.48 4.12 -9.68
CA GLN A 124 2.78 4.79 -9.73
C GLN A 124 3.15 5.20 -11.15
N ALA A 125 2.91 4.34 -12.13
CA ALA A 125 3.20 4.64 -13.53
C ALA A 125 2.44 5.88 -13.99
N ALA A 126 1.11 5.94 -13.77
CA ALA A 126 0.31 7.10 -14.17
C ALA A 126 0.77 8.37 -13.47
N PHE A 127 1.02 8.31 -12.15
CA PHE A 127 1.50 9.44 -11.37
C PHE A 127 2.82 10.02 -11.91
N LEU A 128 3.80 9.15 -12.17
CA LEU A 128 5.11 9.58 -12.67
C LEU A 128 5.04 10.11 -14.11
N LEU A 129 4.22 9.51 -14.97
CA LEU A 129 3.99 9.99 -16.33
C LEU A 129 3.33 11.38 -16.33
N ASN A 130 2.31 11.58 -15.50
CA ASN A 130 1.65 12.88 -15.34
C ASN A 130 2.61 13.98 -14.84
N LEU A 131 3.62 13.60 -14.05
CA LEU A 131 4.67 14.53 -13.58
C LEU A 131 5.80 14.74 -14.58
N GLY A 132 5.70 14.21 -15.82
CA GLY A 132 6.67 14.44 -16.88
C GLY A 132 7.94 13.59 -16.79
N LEU A 133 7.85 12.36 -16.26
CA LEU A 133 9.02 11.46 -16.17
C LEU A 133 9.67 11.23 -17.55
N THR A 134 8.88 11.20 -18.63
CA THR A 134 9.40 11.08 -20.01
C THR A 134 10.26 12.26 -20.44
N ASP A 135 9.88 13.48 -20.03
CA ASP A 135 10.64 14.70 -20.34
C ASP A 135 11.94 14.73 -19.53
N LEU A 136 11.87 14.29 -18.27
CA LEU A 136 13.08 14.15 -17.43
C LEU A 136 14.04 13.09 -18.00
N LEU A 137 13.52 11.99 -18.56
CA LEU A 137 14.34 11.00 -19.22
C LEU A 137 14.99 11.57 -20.50
N ALA A 138 14.21 12.27 -21.33
CA ALA A 138 14.72 12.90 -22.54
C ALA A 138 15.83 13.92 -22.25
N ALA A 139 15.76 14.62 -21.12
CA ALA A 139 16.76 15.57 -20.68
C ALA A 139 18.11 14.93 -20.24
N GLN A 140 18.19 13.59 -20.12
CA GLN A 140 19.43 12.89 -19.74
C GLN A 140 20.47 12.82 -20.88
N GLY A 141 20.11 13.27 -22.09
CA GLY A 141 20.99 13.33 -23.25
C GLY A 141 20.57 12.38 -24.36
N GLU A 142 21.50 12.09 -25.26
CA GLU A 142 21.23 11.23 -26.41
C GLU A 142 20.90 9.79 -26.00
N PRO A 143 19.95 9.12 -26.71
CA PRO A 143 19.50 7.77 -26.37
C PRO A 143 20.60 6.71 -26.29
N GLU A 144 21.73 6.93 -26.99
CA GLU A 144 22.88 6.02 -26.99
C GLU A 144 23.87 6.30 -25.84
N SER A 145 23.67 7.39 -25.09
CA SER A 145 24.56 7.73 -23.97
C SER A 145 24.37 6.78 -22.79
N GLN A 146 25.46 6.50 -22.07
CA GLN A 146 25.38 5.66 -20.86
C GLN A 146 24.47 6.26 -19.78
N ALA A 147 24.38 7.58 -19.68
CA ALA A 147 23.50 8.27 -18.76
C ALA A 147 22.03 8.01 -19.09
N TYR A 148 21.65 8.17 -20.37
CA TYR A 148 20.31 7.89 -20.84
C TYR A 148 19.92 6.40 -20.64
N ILE A 149 20.78 5.47 -21.01
CA ILE A 149 20.52 4.03 -20.89
C ILE A 149 20.27 3.64 -19.42
N ARG A 150 21.07 4.13 -18.48
CA ARG A 150 20.86 3.88 -17.03
C ARG A 150 19.53 4.47 -16.55
N ALA A 151 19.23 5.71 -16.93
CA ALA A 151 17.99 6.38 -16.58
C ALA A 151 16.77 5.65 -17.17
N ALA A 152 16.85 5.22 -18.44
CA ALA A 152 15.80 4.47 -19.12
C ALA A 152 15.52 3.12 -18.43
N THR A 153 16.57 2.39 -18.02
CA THR A 153 16.44 1.15 -17.25
C THR A 153 15.72 1.40 -15.89
N ALA A 154 16.11 2.46 -15.18
CA ALA A 154 15.43 2.81 -13.94
C ALA A 154 13.97 3.22 -14.16
N CYS A 155 13.68 4.01 -15.21
CA CYS A 155 12.32 4.35 -15.59
C CYS A 155 11.50 3.11 -15.96
N GLN A 156 12.07 2.12 -16.65
CA GLN A 156 11.41 0.89 -16.97
C GLN A 156 10.95 0.14 -15.73
N THR A 157 11.81 0.00 -14.70
CA THR A 157 11.43 -0.60 -13.42
C THR A 157 10.28 0.14 -12.73
N LEU A 158 10.33 1.48 -12.74
CA LEU A 158 9.30 2.30 -12.10
C LEU A 158 7.95 2.28 -12.83
N LEU A 159 7.94 2.07 -14.15
CA LEU A 159 6.75 2.14 -14.99
C LEU A 159 6.19 0.77 -15.39
N SER A 160 7.02 -0.29 -15.37
CA SER A 160 6.61 -1.63 -15.81
C SER A 160 5.45 -2.16 -14.96
N PRO A 161 4.35 -2.63 -15.59
CA PRO A 161 3.22 -3.21 -14.88
C PRO A 161 3.58 -4.45 -14.04
N GLN A 162 4.56 -5.25 -14.50
CA GLN A 162 5.01 -6.45 -13.80
C GLN A 162 5.98 -6.15 -12.64
N GLU A 163 6.50 -4.92 -12.56
CA GLU A 163 7.41 -4.49 -11.51
C GLU A 163 6.71 -3.51 -10.57
N MET A 164 7.02 -2.22 -10.65
CA MET A 164 6.49 -1.22 -9.72
C MET A 164 5.30 -0.43 -10.28
N GLY A 165 5.16 -0.33 -11.61
CA GLY A 165 4.26 0.63 -12.25
C GLY A 165 2.79 0.45 -11.87
N GLU A 166 2.29 -0.78 -11.89
CA GLU A 166 0.90 -1.11 -11.54
C GLU A 166 0.75 -1.63 -10.11
N LEU A 167 1.79 -2.30 -9.56
CA LEU A 167 1.72 -2.85 -8.20
C LEU A 167 1.71 -1.75 -7.14
N PHE A 168 2.51 -0.71 -7.34
CA PHE A 168 2.53 0.44 -6.46
C PHE A 168 1.40 1.41 -6.79
N LYS A 169 0.78 1.94 -5.76
CA LYS A 169 -0.26 2.95 -5.85
C LYS A 169 0.23 4.23 -5.17
N VAL A 170 -0.26 5.34 -5.67
CA VAL A 170 -0.03 6.66 -5.10
C VAL A 170 -1.38 7.20 -4.63
N ILE A 171 -1.45 7.59 -3.36
CA ILE A 171 -2.61 8.27 -2.78
C ILE A 171 -2.17 9.54 -2.08
N ALA A 172 -2.92 10.61 -2.25
CA ALA A 172 -2.64 11.88 -1.60
C ALA A 172 -3.88 12.43 -0.91
N PHE A 173 -3.65 13.04 0.24
CA PHE A 173 -4.66 13.74 1.03
C PHE A 173 -4.17 15.14 1.34
N GLY A 174 -5.09 16.11 1.41
CA GLY A 174 -4.81 17.50 1.71
C GLY A 174 -5.61 18.04 2.88
N ARG A 175 -5.09 19.11 3.49
CA ARG A 175 -5.83 19.96 4.40
C ARG A 175 -5.46 21.42 4.14
N ASN A 176 -6.44 22.25 3.83
CA ASN A 176 -6.26 23.70 3.59
C ASN A 176 -5.21 24.00 2.51
N ILE A 177 -5.15 23.19 1.45
CA ILE A 177 -4.31 23.36 0.26
C ILE A 177 -5.12 23.13 -1.01
N ASP A 178 -4.58 23.55 -2.13
CA ASP A 178 -5.17 23.27 -3.44
C ASP A 178 -5.11 21.76 -3.74
N PRO A 179 -6.24 21.11 -4.05
CA PRO A 179 -6.28 19.68 -4.37
C PRO A 179 -5.91 19.37 -5.84
N ASP A 180 -5.76 20.37 -6.70
CA ASP A 180 -5.45 20.14 -8.12
C ASP A 180 -3.96 19.84 -8.33
N TRP A 181 -3.62 18.55 -8.24
CA TRP A 181 -2.24 18.10 -8.40
C TRP A 181 -2.05 17.43 -9.76
N PRO A 182 -1.07 17.91 -10.56
CA PRO A 182 -0.80 17.37 -11.90
C PRO A 182 -0.53 15.87 -11.91
N GLY A 183 0.03 15.30 -10.85
CA GLY A 183 0.27 13.85 -10.73
C GLY A 183 -0.97 12.97 -10.80
N PHE A 184 -2.17 13.53 -10.59
CA PHE A 184 -3.46 12.83 -10.67
C PHE A 184 -4.33 13.26 -11.85
N ALA A 185 -3.80 14.04 -12.78
CA ALA A 185 -4.55 14.61 -13.90
C ALA A 185 -5.15 13.54 -14.84
N LEU A 186 -4.44 12.43 -15.03
CA LEU A 186 -4.90 11.31 -15.85
C LEU A 186 -4.75 10.00 -15.08
N GLY A 187 -5.66 9.04 -15.34
CA GLY A 187 -5.60 7.71 -14.72
C GLY A 187 -6.01 7.68 -13.24
N ASP A 188 -6.83 8.65 -12.81
CA ASP A 188 -7.38 8.65 -11.45
C ASP A 188 -8.27 7.44 -11.19
N LEU A 189 -8.09 6.81 -10.04
CA LEU A 189 -8.76 5.60 -9.60
C LEU A 189 -9.61 5.83 -8.34
N CYS A 190 -9.86 7.07 -7.92
CA CYS A 190 -10.62 7.39 -6.70
C CYS A 190 -12.00 6.73 -6.67
N HIS A 191 -12.60 6.47 -7.84
CA HIS A 191 -13.88 5.76 -7.96
C HIS A 191 -13.86 4.30 -7.50
N LYS A 192 -12.68 3.73 -7.20
CA LYS A 192 -12.49 2.36 -6.70
C LYS A 192 -12.35 2.28 -5.18
N LEU A 193 -12.17 3.41 -4.53
CA LEU A 193 -11.97 3.49 -3.09
C LEU A 193 -13.26 3.37 -2.27
#